data_29300f04f93f9a90bd860f35650c034a
#
_entry.id   29300f04f93f9a90bd860f35650c034a
#
_cell.length_a   1.000
_cell.length_b   1.000
_cell.length_c   1.000
_cell.angle_alpha   90.00
_cell.angle_beta   90.00
_cell.angle_gamma   90.00
#
_symmetry.space_group_name_H-M   'P 1'
#
loop_
_entity.id
_entity.type
_entity.pdbx_description
1 polymer ?
#
loop_
_entity_poly.entity_id
_entity_poly.type
_entity_poly.pdbx_seq_one_letter_code
_entity_poly.pdbx_strand_id
1 'polypeptide(L)'
;HYTTMEVELFGPALTVFVYDDNKYEETLDLCDSTSPYALTGGIFGTDRKAINLAHRKLLHAAGNFYINDKPTGAVVGQQPFGGSRASGTNDKAGSYLNLIRWVSPRTTKENFVPALDYCYPHMQEK
;
A
#
# COMPACT_ATOMS: atom_id res chain seq x y z
N HIS A 1 -10.86 -23.53 3.26
CA HIS A 1 -10.96 -22.33 4.11
C HIS A 1 -10.68 -22.71 5.56
N TYR A 2 -9.67 -22.08 6.13
CA TYR A 2 -9.28 -22.30 7.52
C TYR A 2 -9.50 -21.00 8.29
N THR A 3 -10.36 -21.03 9.28
CA THR A 3 -10.86 -19.82 9.98
C THR A 3 -9.74 -18.90 10.48
N THR A 4 -8.65 -19.46 11.01
CA THR A 4 -7.53 -18.65 11.54
C THR A 4 -6.65 -18.01 10.47
N MET A 5 -6.89 -18.29 9.19
CA MET A 5 -6.26 -17.55 8.08
C MET A 5 -7.12 -16.41 7.57
N GLU A 6 -8.42 -16.44 7.83
CA GLU A 6 -9.38 -15.45 7.34
C GLU A 6 -9.81 -14.46 8.44
N VAL A 7 -9.88 -14.94 9.68
CA VAL A 7 -10.38 -14.19 10.82
C VAL A 7 -9.24 -13.84 11.77
N GLU A 8 -9.08 -12.57 12.07
CA GLU A 8 -8.13 -12.11 13.08
C GLU A 8 -8.62 -12.48 14.48
N LEU A 9 -7.84 -13.29 15.21
CA LEU A 9 -8.14 -13.69 16.59
C LEU A 9 -7.55 -12.75 17.65
N PHE A 10 -6.68 -11.85 17.25
CA PHE A 10 -5.97 -10.87 18.07
C PHE A 10 -5.32 -11.48 19.32
N GLY A 11 -4.57 -12.58 19.13
CA GLY A 11 -3.91 -13.35 20.19
C GLY A 11 -2.67 -14.08 19.68
N PRO A 12 -1.98 -14.86 20.52
CA PRO A 12 -0.74 -15.55 20.18
C PRO A 12 -1.03 -16.83 19.35
N ALA A 13 -1.84 -16.72 18.28
CA ALA A 13 -2.17 -17.78 17.36
C ALA A 13 -1.46 -17.57 16.04
N LEU A 14 -0.69 -18.56 15.59
CA LEU A 14 0.00 -18.57 14.32
C LEU A 14 -0.50 -19.75 13.49
N THR A 15 -0.97 -19.46 12.28
CA THR A 15 -1.34 -20.50 11.31
C THR A 15 -0.25 -20.60 10.24
N VAL A 16 0.20 -21.82 9.97
CA VAL A 16 1.23 -22.12 8.96
C VAL A 16 0.60 -22.87 7.81
N PHE A 17 0.81 -22.38 6.60
CA PHE A 17 0.45 -23.06 5.36
C PHE A 17 1.72 -23.49 4.63
N VAL A 18 1.85 -24.80 4.38
CA VAL A 18 2.99 -25.39 3.67
C VAL A 18 2.57 -25.70 2.24
N TYR A 19 3.37 -25.33 1.28
CA TYR A 19 3.11 -25.53 -0.15
C TYR A 19 4.32 -26.12 -0.87
N ASP A 20 4.09 -26.76 -2.01
CA ASP A 20 5.15 -27.29 -2.87
C ASP A 20 5.87 -26.16 -3.60
N ASP A 21 7.18 -26.26 -3.81
CA ASP A 21 8.01 -25.23 -4.44
C ASP A 21 7.51 -24.80 -5.83
N ASN A 22 6.91 -25.72 -6.58
CA ASN A 22 6.33 -25.45 -7.91
C ASN A 22 4.99 -24.70 -7.87
N LYS A 23 4.42 -24.49 -6.67
CA LYS A 23 3.16 -23.75 -6.46
C LYS A 23 3.33 -22.36 -5.89
N TYR A 24 4.53 -21.81 -5.95
CA TYR A 24 4.83 -20.51 -5.36
C TYR A 24 3.92 -19.39 -5.87
N GLU A 25 3.73 -19.27 -7.18
CA GLU A 25 2.89 -18.24 -7.77
C GLU A 25 1.42 -18.38 -7.39
N GLU A 26 0.88 -19.60 -7.43
CA GLU A 26 -0.49 -19.89 -6.99
C GLU A 26 -0.69 -19.57 -5.50
N THR A 27 0.35 -19.84 -4.69
CA THR A 27 0.32 -19.53 -3.25
C THR A 27 0.32 -18.04 -2.98
N LEU A 28 1.00 -17.24 -3.80
CA LEU A 28 0.95 -15.78 -3.69
C LEU A 28 -0.46 -15.25 -4.01
N ASP A 29 -1.12 -15.77 -5.04
CA ASP A 29 -2.50 -15.42 -5.38
C ASP A 29 -3.48 -15.82 -4.26
N LEU A 30 -3.27 -17.01 -3.67
CA LEU A 30 -4.03 -17.44 -2.50
C LEU A 30 -3.81 -16.52 -1.31
N CYS A 31 -2.57 -16.13 -1.03
CA CYS A 31 -2.21 -15.22 0.05
C CYS A 31 -2.91 -13.85 -0.11
N ASP A 32 -2.92 -13.29 -1.32
CA ASP A 32 -3.59 -12.02 -1.61
C ASP A 32 -5.10 -12.06 -1.39
N SER A 33 -5.73 -13.20 -1.67
CA SER A 33 -7.19 -13.37 -1.64
C SER A 33 -7.76 -13.93 -0.33
N THR A 34 -6.92 -14.45 0.56
CA THR A 34 -7.38 -15.20 1.74
C THR A 34 -8.06 -14.32 2.78
N SER A 35 -7.59 -13.08 2.98
CA SER A 35 -8.08 -12.19 4.04
C SER A 35 -8.49 -10.84 3.47
N PRO A 36 -9.53 -10.20 4.03
CA PRO A 36 -9.90 -8.83 3.68
C PRO A 36 -8.93 -7.78 4.21
N TYR A 37 -7.99 -8.15 5.07
CA TYR A 37 -7.02 -7.23 5.67
C TYR A 37 -5.80 -7.03 4.78
N ALA A 38 -5.18 -5.85 4.86
CA ALA A 38 -3.97 -5.49 4.13
C ALA A 38 -3.11 -4.49 4.93
N LEU A 39 -2.75 -4.84 6.16
CA LEU A 39 -1.98 -3.96 7.03
C LEU A 39 -0.48 -4.14 6.82
N THR A 40 0.04 -5.29 7.21
CA THR A 40 1.47 -5.60 7.12
C THR A 40 1.67 -6.96 6.45
N GLY A 41 2.76 -7.07 5.72
CA GLY A 41 3.20 -8.33 5.13
C GLY A 41 4.71 -8.32 4.94
N GLY A 42 5.28 -9.50 4.78
CA GLY A 42 6.71 -9.61 4.55
C GLY A 42 7.08 -10.91 3.85
N ILE A 43 8.23 -10.90 3.23
CA ILE A 43 8.84 -12.07 2.61
C ILE A 43 10.29 -12.20 3.05
N PHE A 44 10.72 -13.44 3.19
CA PHE A 44 12.11 -13.79 3.48
C PHE A 44 12.64 -14.66 2.35
N GLY A 45 13.78 -14.31 1.80
CA GLY A 45 14.38 -15.07 0.72
C GLY A 45 15.63 -14.40 0.15
N THR A 46 16.39 -15.15 -0.65
CA THR A 46 17.60 -14.68 -1.32
C THR A 46 17.43 -14.63 -2.85
N ASP A 47 16.49 -15.39 -3.41
CA ASP A 47 16.22 -15.33 -4.84
C ASP A 47 15.48 -14.04 -5.21
N ARG A 48 16.20 -13.17 -5.91
CA ARG A 48 15.67 -11.88 -6.34
C ARG A 48 14.49 -11.99 -7.32
N LYS A 49 14.41 -13.04 -8.12
CA LYS A 49 13.28 -13.25 -9.04
C LYS A 49 12.01 -13.60 -8.27
N ALA A 50 12.12 -14.51 -7.29
CA ALA A 50 11.01 -14.88 -6.40
C ALA A 50 10.54 -13.67 -5.58
N ILE A 51 11.46 -12.88 -5.02
CA ILE A 51 11.13 -11.65 -4.28
C ILE A 51 10.38 -10.65 -5.17
N ASN A 52 10.84 -10.43 -6.40
CA ASN A 52 10.21 -9.49 -7.32
C ASN A 52 8.82 -9.99 -7.77
N LEU A 53 8.63 -11.30 -7.93
CA LEU A 53 7.33 -11.89 -8.23
C LEU A 53 6.36 -11.66 -7.07
N ALA A 54 6.78 -11.98 -5.84
CA ALA A 54 5.97 -11.75 -4.65
C ALA A 54 5.61 -10.26 -4.48
N HIS A 55 6.57 -9.37 -4.66
CA HIS A 55 6.34 -7.93 -4.56
C HIS A 55 5.27 -7.44 -5.54
N ARG A 56 5.24 -7.97 -6.77
CA ARG A 56 4.19 -7.64 -7.75
C ARG A 56 2.84 -8.25 -7.41
N LYS A 57 2.82 -9.54 -7.08
CA LYS A 57 1.58 -10.27 -6.77
C LYS A 57 0.90 -9.75 -5.51
N LEU A 58 1.67 -9.37 -4.51
CA LEU A 58 1.17 -8.90 -3.22
C LEU A 58 1.12 -7.36 -3.10
N LEU A 59 1.11 -6.64 -4.24
CA LEU A 59 1.14 -5.17 -4.27
C LEU A 59 0.04 -4.53 -3.41
N HIS A 60 -1.13 -5.14 -3.35
CA HIS A 60 -2.28 -4.64 -2.60
C HIS A 60 -2.59 -5.45 -1.33
N ALA A 61 -1.75 -6.43 -1.00
CA ALA A 61 -1.95 -7.30 0.16
C ALA A 61 -1.42 -6.70 1.47
N ALA A 62 -0.62 -5.66 1.42
CA ALA A 62 -0.08 -5.00 2.60
C ALA A 62 0.23 -3.53 2.34
N GLY A 63 -0.18 -2.66 3.26
CA GLY A 63 0.21 -1.25 3.24
C GLY A 63 1.66 -1.04 3.64
N ASN A 64 2.17 -1.86 4.57
CA ASN A 64 3.59 -1.93 4.92
C ASN A 64 4.13 -3.31 4.51
N PHE A 65 5.02 -3.33 3.53
CA PHE A 65 5.58 -4.54 2.97
C PHE A 65 7.09 -4.60 3.24
N TYR A 66 7.53 -5.71 3.85
CA TYR A 66 8.90 -5.89 4.32
C TYR A 66 9.62 -7.00 3.55
N ILE A 67 10.88 -6.80 3.21
CA ILE A 67 11.72 -7.80 2.53
C ILE A 67 12.92 -8.09 3.43
N ASN A 68 13.03 -9.33 3.90
CA ASN A 68 14.09 -9.77 4.82
C ASN A 68 14.22 -8.90 6.08
N ASP A 69 13.10 -8.39 6.57
CA ASP A 69 13.06 -7.56 7.76
C ASP A 69 11.85 -7.95 8.63
N LYS A 70 11.79 -7.41 9.81
CA LYS A 70 10.70 -7.63 10.76
C LYS A 70 9.37 -7.19 10.12
N PRO A 71 8.38 -8.08 9.98
CA PRO A 71 7.18 -7.82 9.18
C PRO A 71 6.12 -6.97 9.89
N THR A 72 6.48 -6.27 10.93
CA THR A 72 5.61 -5.40 11.73
C THR A 72 6.43 -4.40 12.56
N GLY A 73 5.76 -3.43 13.19
CA GLY A 73 6.41 -2.47 14.05
C GLY A 73 7.14 -1.38 13.29
N ALA A 74 6.40 -0.61 12.49
CA ALA A 74 6.93 0.56 11.81
C ALA A 74 7.58 1.54 12.79
N VAL A 75 8.75 2.05 12.44
CA VAL A 75 9.51 3.00 13.23
C VAL A 75 9.32 4.40 12.65
N VAL A 76 8.89 5.34 13.49
CA VAL A 76 8.71 6.75 13.08
C VAL A 76 10.01 7.30 12.51
N GLY A 77 9.91 7.95 11.35
CA GLY A 77 11.06 8.48 10.61
C GLY A 77 11.76 7.48 9.68
N GLN A 78 11.44 6.18 9.78
CA GLN A 78 11.95 5.17 8.84
C GLN A 78 10.89 4.76 7.82
N GLN A 79 9.71 4.39 8.27
CA GLN A 79 8.57 4.09 7.42
C GLN A 79 7.27 4.60 8.04
N PRO A 80 6.38 5.23 7.27
CA PRO A 80 5.04 5.55 7.71
C PRO A 80 4.20 4.28 7.79
N PHE A 81 3.17 4.28 8.65
CA PHE A 81 2.37 3.11 8.94
C PHE A 81 0.92 3.27 8.48
N GLY A 82 0.42 2.27 7.81
CA GLY A 82 -0.98 2.21 7.41
C GLY A 82 -1.25 1.06 6.47
N GLY A 83 -2.49 0.59 6.47
CA GLY A 83 -2.97 -0.47 5.61
C GLY A 83 -4.22 -0.08 4.85
N SER A 84 -4.51 -0.83 3.80
CA SER A 84 -5.68 -0.69 2.95
C SER A 84 -6.70 -1.83 3.16
N ARG A 85 -7.69 -1.94 2.31
CA ARG A 85 -8.79 -2.89 2.42
C ARG A 85 -9.49 -2.72 3.78
N ALA A 86 -9.80 -3.79 4.48
CA ALA A 86 -10.41 -3.74 5.81
C ALA A 86 -9.46 -3.26 6.92
N SER A 87 -8.18 -3.06 6.63
CA SER A 87 -7.20 -2.55 7.60
C SER A 87 -7.16 -1.03 7.72
N GLY A 88 -7.87 -0.28 6.88
CA GLY A 88 -7.97 1.17 7.03
C GLY A 88 -7.85 1.95 5.72
N THR A 89 -7.62 3.25 5.87
CA THR A 89 -7.57 4.20 4.75
C THR A 89 -6.19 4.36 4.13
N ASN A 90 -5.19 3.71 4.69
CA ASN A 90 -3.80 3.76 4.26
C ASN A 90 -3.19 5.19 4.28
N ASP A 91 -3.59 6.01 5.22
CA ASP A 91 -3.16 7.42 5.31
C ASP A 91 -1.71 7.61 5.76
N LYS A 92 -0.98 6.54 6.00
CA LYS A 92 0.45 6.58 6.34
C LYS A 92 0.78 7.46 7.54
N ALA A 93 0.30 7.03 8.71
CA ALA A 93 0.61 7.67 9.99
C ALA A 93 2.13 7.80 10.19
N GLY A 94 2.58 8.94 10.70
CA GLY A 94 4.01 9.26 10.79
C GLY A 94 4.62 9.88 9.54
N SER A 95 3.79 10.29 8.56
CA SER A 95 4.21 11.02 7.37
C SER A 95 3.32 12.24 7.11
N TYR A 96 3.80 13.14 6.23
CA TYR A 96 3.02 14.30 5.77
C TYR A 96 1.74 13.89 5.03
N LEU A 97 1.68 12.68 4.45
CA LEU A 97 0.49 12.17 3.77
C LEU A 97 -0.71 12.07 4.73
N ASN A 98 -0.46 11.70 5.98
CA ASN A 98 -1.52 11.68 6.99
C ASN A 98 -2.08 13.09 7.25
N LEU A 99 -1.23 14.11 7.23
CA LEU A 99 -1.62 15.49 7.52
C LEU A 99 -2.55 16.08 6.47
N ILE A 100 -2.49 15.61 5.22
CA ILE A 100 -3.37 16.07 4.14
C ILE A 100 -4.84 15.86 4.48
N ARG A 101 -5.18 14.85 5.26
CA ARG A 101 -6.56 14.60 5.72
C ARG A 101 -7.11 15.68 6.66
N TRP A 102 -6.24 16.47 7.27
CA TRP A 102 -6.58 17.45 8.30
C TRP A 102 -6.57 18.88 7.79
N VAL A 103 -6.24 19.08 6.51
CA VAL A 103 -6.15 20.41 5.90
C VAL A 103 -7.11 20.53 4.72
N SER A 104 -7.53 21.76 4.47
CA SER A 104 -8.32 22.11 3.27
C SER A 104 -7.47 23.02 2.38
N PRO A 105 -6.79 22.48 1.37
CA PRO A 105 -5.94 23.25 0.50
C PRO A 105 -6.73 24.32 -0.25
N ARG A 106 -6.19 25.54 -0.33
CA ARG A 106 -6.74 26.62 -1.13
C ARG A 106 -5.70 27.07 -2.16
N THR A 107 -6.12 27.13 -3.41
CA THR A 107 -5.31 27.69 -4.49
C THR A 107 -5.88 29.06 -4.86
N THR A 108 -5.03 30.06 -4.93
CA THR A 108 -5.38 31.40 -5.39
C THR A 108 -4.56 31.71 -6.63
N LYS A 109 -5.22 32.15 -7.69
CA LYS A 109 -4.60 32.73 -8.89
C LYS A 109 -5.07 34.15 -9.03
N GLU A 110 -4.14 35.08 -9.13
CA GLU A 110 -4.42 36.51 -9.33
C GLU A 110 -3.70 36.97 -10.59
N ASN A 111 -4.42 37.66 -11.47
CA ASN A 111 -3.83 38.38 -12.61
C ASN A 111 -3.90 39.87 -12.33
N PHE A 112 -2.76 40.55 -12.32
CA PHE A 112 -2.71 42.00 -12.17
C PHE A 112 -3.27 42.74 -13.38
N VAL A 113 -3.19 42.11 -14.56
CA VAL A 113 -3.86 42.61 -15.77
C VAL A 113 -4.96 41.62 -16.14
N PRO A 114 -6.24 42.01 -16.02
CA PRO A 114 -7.34 41.12 -16.39
C PRO A 114 -7.27 40.73 -17.86
N ALA A 115 -7.60 39.46 -18.14
CA ALA A 115 -7.72 38.97 -19.51
C ALA A 115 -8.93 39.65 -20.20
N LEU A 116 -8.70 40.27 -21.35
CA LEU A 116 -9.73 40.92 -22.15
C LEU A 116 -10.18 40.09 -23.35
N ASP A 117 -9.46 38.97 -23.61
CA ASP A 117 -9.75 38.02 -24.68
C ASP A 117 -10.07 36.67 -24.05
N TYR A 118 -11.07 35.99 -24.62
CA TYR A 118 -11.45 34.65 -24.19
C TYR A 118 -10.52 33.57 -24.74
N CYS A 119 -9.77 33.89 -25.83
CA CYS A 119 -8.81 32.97 -26.43
C CYS A 119 -7.47 32.97 -25.70
N TYR A 120 -6.96 31.79 -25.39
CA TYR A 120 -5.57 31.66 -24.96
C TYR A 120 -4.62 31.88 -26.15
N PRO A 121 -3.37 32.36 -25.92
CA PRO A 121 -2.41 32.61 -27.00
C PRO A 121 -2.13 31.40 -27.90
N HIS A 122 -2.23 30.18 -27.39
CA HIS A 122 -2.04 28.95 -28.16
C HIS A 122 -3.24 28.57 -29.04
N MET A 123 -4.38 29.20 -28.86
CA MET A 123 -5.61 28.99 -29.64
C MET A 123 -5.74 29.98 -30.80
N GLN A 124 -4.86 30.98 -30.88
CA GLN A 124 -4.84 31.95 -31.97
C GLN A 124 -4.13 31.31 -33.18
N GLU A 125 -4.74 31.43 -34.35
CA GLU A 125 -4.09 31.06 -35.62
C GLU A 125 -2.86 31.96 -35.84
N LYS A 126 -1.73 31.35 -36.23
CA LYS A 126 -0.49 32.07 -36.52
C LYS A 126 -0.51 32.64 -37.91
#